data_672789819371752900085b365b2e3d16
#
_entry.id   672789819371752900085b365b2e3d16
#
_cell.length_a   1.000
_cell.length_b   1.000
_cell.length_c   1.000
_cell.angle_alpha   90.00
_cell.angle_beta   90.00
_cell.angle_gamma   90.00
#
_symmetry.space_group_name_H-M   'P 1'
#
loop_
_entity.id
_entity.type
_entity.pdbx_description
1 polymer ?
#
loop_
_entity_poly.entity_id
_entity_poly.type
_entity_poly.pdbx_seq_one_letter_code
_entity_poly.pdbx_strand_id
1 'polypeptide(L)'
;MKISMTESVQWAHSTCPHDCPSTCALEVEVVDSKTIGRVRGRKGHPYTDGVICGKVSRYADRVQHPNRLMQPLKRVGPKGVGMESYIPISWEQALDDTATAFQETAKEFGSESVWPYFYAGTMGHVQRDGIDRLRHEMRYSGQHSTFCITLADSGWNAGTGKKRGTDGREISECELLVVWGGNPVNTQINVMHQFQKARRARNAKLVVVDPYRTDTAEKADLHLKLRPGTDGALXX
;
A
#
# COMPACT_ATOMS: atom_id res chain seq x y z
N MET A 1 -27.38 43.17 9.88
CA MET A 1 -27.58 41.89 9.15
C MET A 1 -26.22 41.44 8.69
N LYS A 2 -25.60 40.48 9.43
CA LYS A 2 -24.29 39.94 9.06
C LYS A 2 -24.53 38.85 8.03
N ILE A 3 -24.19 39.12 6.78
CA ILE A 3 -24.20 38.09 5.75
C ILE A 3 -22.99 37.17 6.05
N SER A 4 -23.27 36.00 6.58
CA SER A 4 -22.26 34.98 6.72
C SER A 4 -21.92 34.50 5.31
N MET A 5 -20.77 34.92 4.81
CA MET A 5 -20.21 34.30 3.61
C MET A 5 -19.70 32.91 4.02
N THR A 6 -20.47 31.90 3.72
CA THR A 6 -19.98 30.52 3.79
C THR A 6 -18.90 30.40 2.70
N GLU A 7 -17.64 30.44 3.12
CA GLU A 7 -16.53 30.10 2.23
C GLU A 7 -16.82 28.72 1.64
N SER A 8 -16.84 28.64 0.32
CA SER A 8 -17.05 27.36 -0.36
C SER A 8 -15.87 26.44 -0.07
N VAL A 9 -16.17 25.27 0.44
CA VAL A 9 -15.14 24.25 0.74
C VAL A 9 -14.40 23.91 -0.55
N GLN A 10 -13.08 24.12 -0.54
CA GLN A 10 -12.24 23.80 -1.70
C GLN A 10 -11.86 22.33 -1.67
N TRP A 11 -12.03 21.63 -2.80
CA TRP A 11 -11.69 20.23 -2.97
C TRP A 11 -10.64 20.08 -4.07
N ALA A 12 -9.57 19.35 -3.77
CA ALA A 12 -8.53 19.01 -4.74
C ALA A 12 -8.64 17.53 -5.11
N HIS A 13 -8.42 17.22 -6.39
CA HIS A 13 -8.39 15.84 -6.86
C HIS A 13 -7.02 15.22 -6.55
N SER A 14 -7.02 13.96 -6.14
CA SER A 14 -5.80 13.22 -5.82
C SER A 14 -6.00 11.74 -6.08
N THR A 15 -4.97 10.96 -5.84
CA THR A 15 -4.99 9.50 -5.95
C THR A 15 -4.43 8.90 -4.67
N CYS A 16 -5.00 7.78 -4.28
CA CYS A 16 -4.56 7.06 -3.08
C CYS A 16 -3.08 6.65 -3.21
N PRO A 17 -2.24 6.97 -2.22
CA PRO A 17 -0.80 6.66 -2.29
C PRO A 17 -0.45 5.26 -1.78
N HIS A 18 -1.42 4.46 -1.34
CA HIS A 18 -1.15 3.11 -0.87
C HIS A 18 -0.72 2.18 -2.00
N ASP A 19 0.11 1.23 -1.68
CA ASP A 19 0.49 0.11 -2.54
C ASP A 19 -0.69 -0.88 -2.59
N CYS A 20 -1.67 -0.54 -3.41
CA CYS A 20 -2.93 -1.28 -3.51
C CYS A 20 -3.45 -1.14 -4.94
N PRO A 21 -3.80 -2.25 -5.61
CA PRO A 21 -4.26 -2.20 -7.01
C PRO A 21 -5.53 -1.37 -7.24
N SER A 22 -6.27 -1.03 -6.19
CA SER A 22 -7.47 -0.19 -6.33
C SER A 22 -7.15 1.24 -6.78
N THR A 23 -5.97 1.78 -6.42
CA THR A 23 -5.53 3.15 -6.80
C THR A 23 -6.68 4.16 -6.78
N CYS A 24 -7.39 4.24 -5.65
CA CYS A 24 -8.65 4.98 -5.55
C CYS A 24 -8.48 6.45 -5.89
N ALA A 25 -9.39 6.96 -6.74
CA ALA A 25 -9.48 8.37 -7.03
C ALA A 25 -10.08 9.11 -5.81
N LEU A 26 -9.44 10.18 -5.40
CA LEU A 26 -9.77 10.90 -4.17
C LEU A 26 -10.18 12.34 -4.44
N GLU A 27 -10.97 12.87 -3.53
CA GLU A 27 -11.17 14.31 -3.34
C GLU A 27 -10.70 14.62 -1.93
N VAL A 28 -9.83 15.61 -1.81
CA VAL A 28 -9.23 16.05 -0.55
C VAL A 28 -9.67 17.47 -0.27
N GLU A 29 -10.24 17.71 0.90
CA GLU A 29 -10.62 19.02 1.35
C GLU A 29 -9.35 19.83 1.68
N VAL A 30 -9.20 20.98 1.04
CA VAL A 30 -8.08 21.90 1.27
C VAL A 30 -8.53 22.94 2.28
N VAL A 31 -8.00 22.85 3.50
CA VAL A 31 -8.33 23.81 4.55
C VAL A 31 -7.48 25.09 4.38
N ASP A 32 -6.18 24.88 4.18
CA ASP A 32 -5.24 25.96 3.88
C ASP A 32 -3.99 25.38 3.18
N SER A 33 -2.93 26.16 3.03
CA SER A 33 -1.72 25.74 2.30
C SER A 33 -0.96 24.60 2.96
N LYS A 34 -1.27 24.25 4.21
CA LYS A 34 -0.55 23.23 4.99
C LYS A 34 -1.47 22.15 5.58
N THR A 35 -2.79 22.38 5.53
CA THR A 35 -3.76 21.55 6.26
C THR A 35 -4.78 20.96 5.29
N ILE A 36 -4.96 19.65 5.35
CA ILE A 36 -6.03 18.97 4.64
C ILE A 36 -7.14 18.61 5.64
N GLY A 37 -8.37 18.65 5.15
CA GLY A 37 -9.53 18.21 5.92
C GLY A 37 -9.96 16.81 5.54
N ARG A 38 -11.22 16.64 5.22
CA ARG A 38 -11.81 15.35 4.88
C ARG A 38 -11.20 14.77 3.60
N VAL A 39 -11.05 13.44 3.58
CA VAL A 39 -10.65 12.70 2.38
C VAL A 39 -11.81 11.79 2.02
N ARG A 40 -12.25 11.86 0.76
CA ARG A 40 -13.35 11.01 0.28
C ARG A 40 -13.03 10.47 -1.11
N GLY A 41 -13.73 9.44 -1.52
CA GLY A 41 -13.62 8.91 -2.88
C GLY A 41 -14.30 9.83 -3.88
N ARG A 42 -13.68 9.99 -5.06
CA ARG A 42 -14.25 10.80 -6.13
C ARG A 42 -15.41 10.04 -6.80
N LYS A 43 -16.61 10.58 -6.70
CA LYS A 43 -17.79 10.01 -7.36
C LYS A 43 -17.66 10.10 -8.86
N GLY A 44 -18.28 9.17 -9.57
CA GLY A 44 -18.28 9.14 -11.03
C GLY A 44 -16.97 8.63 -11.65
N HIS A 45 -15.97 8.24 -10.84
CA HIS A 45 -14.78 7.61 -11.37
C HIS A 45 -15.15 6.19 -11.86
N PRO A 46 -14.77 5.80 -13.10
CA PRO A 46 -15.31 4.57 -13.72
C PRO A 46 -14.99 3.27 -12.99
N TYR A 47 -13.94 3.22 -12.19
CA TYR A 47 -13.60 2.02 -11.44
C TYR A 47 -13.99 2.13 -9.96
N THR A 48 -13.58 3.20 -9.28
CA THR A 48 -13.72 3.29 -7.82
C THR A 48 -15.00 3.99 -7.35
N ASP A 49 -15.60 4.82 -8.19
CA ASP A 49 -16.93 5.42 -8.03
C ASP A 49 -17.24 5.90 -6.60
N GLY A 50 -16.31 6.61 -6.02
CA GLY A 50 -16.48 7.17 -4.67
C GLY A 50 -16.15 6.20 -3.54
N VAL A 51 -15.78 4.95 -3.83
CA VAL A 51 -15.47 3.96 -2.79
C VAL A 51 -13.99 4.07 -2.41
N ILE A 52 -13.72 4.21 -1.11
CA ILE A 52 -12.38 4.16 -0.53
C ILE A 52 -12.43 3.35 0.77
N CYS A 53 -11.27 2.87 1.21
CA CYS A 53 -11.18 2.10 2.45
C CYS A 53 -11.02 3.02 3.66
N GLY A 54 -11.29 2.48 4.85
CA GLY A 54 -11.19 3.22 6.11
C GLY A 54 -9.80 3.75 6.43
N LYS A 55 -8.74 3.14 5.85
CA LYS A 55 -7.37 3.62 6.06
C LYS A 55 -7.18 5.00 5.45
N VAL A 56 -7.59 5.15 4.19
CA VAL A 56 -7.33 6.38 3.43
C VAL A 56 -8.31 7.50 3.77
N SER A 57 -9.52 7.16 4.22
CA SER A 57 -10.49 8.16 4.66
C SER A 57 -9.99 8.96 5.89
N ARG A 58 -9.04 8.39 6.63
CA ARG A 58 -8.45 9.00 7.82
C ARG A 58 -7.06 9.62 7.58
N TYR A 59 -6.72 9.90 6.34
CA TYR A 59 -5.39 10.41 6.03
C TYR A 59 -5.10 11.78 6.65
N ALA A 60 -6.12 12.63 6.82
CA ALA A 60 -5.93 13.91 7.51
C ALA A 60 -5.41 13.68 8.94
N ASP A 61 -6.00 12.71 9.64
CA ASP A 61 -5.56 12.35 11.01
C ASP A 61 -4.10 11.91 11.02
N ARG A 62 -3.71 11.10 10.04
CA ARG A 62 -2.34 10.59 9.93
C ARG A 62 -1.34 11.69 9.59
N VAL A 63 -1.69 12.55 8.66
CA VAL A 63 -0.80 13.61 8.18
C VAL A 63 -0.56 14.66 9.26
N GLN A 64 -1.61 14.98 10.02
CA GLN A 64 -1.61 16.06 11.01
C GLN A 64 -1.59 15.57 12.46
N HIS A 65 -1.24 14.30 12.66
CA HIS A 65 -1.23 13.73 14.02
C HIS A 65 -0.21 14.45 14.90
N PRO A 66 -0.56 14.80 16.14
CA PRO A 66 0.37 15.53 17.02
C PRO A 66 1.68 14.79 17.31
N ASN A 67 1.66 13.46 17.23
CA ASN A 67 2.87 12.65 17.42
C ASN A 67 3.61 12.35 16.11
N ARG A 68 3.23 13.01 15.00
CA ARG A 68 3.93 12.80 13.75
C ARG A 68 5.36 13.35 13.85
N LEU A 69 6.34 12.54 13.46
CA LEU A 69 7.74 12.98 13.41
C LEU A 69 7.91 14.01 12.32
N MET A 70 8.33 15.22 12.69
CA MET A 70 8.48 16.35 11.77
C MET A 70 9.94 16.61 11.40
N GLN A 71 10.87 15.87 12.00
CA GLN A 71 12.31 16.00 11.76
C GLN A 71 12.99 14.68 12.05
N PRO A 72 14.21 14.46 11.54
CA PRO A 72 14.94 13.23 11.81
C PRO A 72 15.25 13.05 13.29
N LEU A 73 15.34 11.81 13.72
CA LEU A 73 15.69 11.45 15.09
C LEU A 73 16.95 10.59 15.08
N LYS A 74 17.91 10.94 15.95
CA LYS A 74 19.13 10.14 16.14
C LYS A 74 19.04 9.41 17.47
N ARG A 75 19.27 8.09 17.45
CA ARG A 75 19.28 7.31 18.68
C ARG A 75 20.60 7.55 19.41
N VAL A 76 20.52 7.97 20.65
CA VAL A 76 21.68 8.23 21.53
C VAL A 76 21.67 7.36 22.78
N GLY A 77 20.58 6.66 23.03
CA GLY A 77 20.44 5.78 24.18
C GLY A 77 20.34 4.31 23.80
N PRO A 78 20.11 3.43 24.77
CA PRO A 78 20.02 1.99 24.53
C PRO A 78 18.86 1.60 23.62
N LYS A 79 19.02 0.48 22.91
CA LYS A 79 17.91 -0.13 22.13
C LYS A 79 16.84 -0.64 23.07
N GLY A 80 15.60 -0.59 22.64
CA GLY A 80 14.46 -1.17 23.38
C GLY A 80 13.83 -0.27 24.42
N VAL A 81 14.41 0.90 24.69
CA VAL A 81 13.86 1.83 25.67
C VAL A 81 12.72 2.69 25.08
N GLY A 82 12.67 2.83 23.79
CA GLY A 82 11.62 3.62 23.12
C GLY A 82 12.10 5.03 22.77
N MET A 83 11.15 5.96 22.67
CA MET A 83 11.42 7.33 22.20
C MET A 83 12.40 8.09 23.09
N GLU A 84 12.52 7.72 24.34
CA GLU A 84 13.47 8.34 25.30
C GLU A 84 14.93 8.21 24.84
N SER A 85 15.21 7.22 23.97
CA SER A 85 16.55 7.00 23.44
C SER A 85 16.90 7.89 22.26
N TYR A 86 15.98 8.75 21.82
CA TYR A 86 16.17 9.53 20.59
C TYR A 86 16.18 11.01 20.86
N ILE A 87 17.01 11.73 20.11
CA ILE A 87 17.00 13.21 20.11
C ILE A 87 16.72 13.69 18.69
N PRO A 88 16.02 14.81 18.53
CA PRO A 88 15.84 15.41 17.20
C PRO A 88 17.16 16.02 16.70
N ILE A 89 17.37 15.85 15.38
CA ILE A 89 18.55 16.43 14.68
C ILE A 89 18.08 17.09 13.39
N SER A 90 18.93 17.89 12.79
CA SER A 90 18.62 18.51 11.50
C SER A 90 18.70 17.48 10.36
N TRP A 91 18.06 17.79 9.22
CA TRP A 91 18.21 16.97 8.01
C TRP A 91 19.65 16.92 7.53
N GLU A 92 20.35 18.04 7.60
CA GLU A 92 21.76 18.12 7.24
C GLU A 92 22.59 17.12 8.07
N GLN A 93 22.45 17.19 9.40
CA GLN A 93 23.13 16.26 10.29
C GLN A 93 22.78 14.80 9.99
N ALA A 94 21.50 14.51 9.73
CA ALA A 94 21.05 13.13 9.45
C ALA A 94 21.67 12.59 8.18
N LEU A 95 21.75 13.42 7.13
CA LEU A 95 22.33 13.03 5.85
C LEU A 95 23.86 12.84 5.98
N ASP A 96 24.53 13.75 6.68
CA ASP A 96 25.98 13.65 6.90
C ASP A 96 26.34 12.40 7.71
N ASP A 97 25.62 12.15 8.81
CA ASP A 97 25.85 10.96 9.63
C ASP A 97 25.67 9.68 8.81
N THR A 98 24.61 9.64 7.98
CA THR A 98 24.31 8.46 7.15
C THR A 98 25.38 8.27 6.08
N ALA A 99 25.76 9.33 5.40
CA ALA A 99 26.78 9.26 4.32
C ALA A 99 28.12 8.83 4.91
N THR A 100 28.50 9.39 6.06
CA THR A 100 29.75 9.04 6.76
C THR A 100 29.74 7.54 7.12
N ALA A 101 28.66 7.06 7.71
CA ALA A 101 28.56 5.65 8.11
C ALA A 101 28.70 4.71 6.88
N PHE A 102 28.07 5.06 5.76
CA PHE A 102 28.21 4.27 4.52
C PHE A 102 29.64 4.27 4.01
N GLN A 103 30.30 5.44 3.98
CA GLN A 103 31.65 5.58 3.48
C GLN A 103 32.66 4.82 4.36
N GLU A 104 32.53 4.95 5.67
CA GLU A 104 33.40 4.24 6.63
C GLU A 104 33.23 2.72 6.50
N THR A 105 31.98 2.26 6.43
CA THR A 105 31.68 0.83 6.27
C THR A 105 32.28 0.29 4.96
N ALA A 106 32.07 1.03 3.86
CA ALA A 106 32.59 0.63 2.56
C ALA A 106 34.13 0.63 2.54
N LYS A 107 34.76 1.60 3.21
CA LYS A 107 36.22 1.68 3.30
C LYS A 107 36.81 0.52 4.13
N GLU A 108 36.14 0.14 5.20
CA GLU A 108 36.63 -0.92 6.11
C GLU A 108 36.36 -2.33 5.60
N PHE A 109 35.18 -2.55 5.00
CA PHE A 109 34.70 -3.90 4.68
C PHE A 109 34.42 -4.13 3.18
N GLY A 110 34.62 -3.12 2.34
CA GLY A 110 34.27 -3.18 0.92
C GLY A 110 32.89 -2.60 0.64
N SER A 111 32.70 -2.09 -0.58
CA SER A 111 31.43 -1.43 -0.95
C SER A 111 30.22 -2.36 -0.81
N GLU A 112 30.38 -3.63 -1.12
CA GLU A 112 29.29 -4.61 -1.03
C GLU A 112 28.85 -4.92 0.40
N SER A 113 29.57 -4.45 1.43
CA SER A 113 29.10 -4.57 2.81
C SER A 113 27.96 -3.60 3.12
N VAL A 114 27.78 -2.58 2.29
CA VAL A 114 26.64 -1.65 2.41
C VAL A 114 25.50 -2.21 1.57
N TRP A 115 24.37 -2.50 2.22
CA TRP A 115 23.18 -3.03 1.57
C TRP A 115 21.98 -2.13 1.82
N PRO A 116 21.67 -1.20 0.90
CA PRO A 116 20.48 -0.36 1.02
C PRO A 116 19.21 -1.21 0.83
N TYR A 117 18.67 -1.69 1.93
CA TYR A 117 17.48 -2.54 1.91
C TYR A 117 16.22 -1.69 1.75
N PHE A 118 15.37 -2.08 0.83
CA PHE A 118 14.07 -1.43 0.62
C PHE A 118 13.04 -2.47 0.23
N TYR A 119 11.79 -2.14 0.43
CA TYR A 119 10.72 -2.97 -0.08
C TYR A 119 9.43 -2.13 -0.26
N ALA A 120 8.34 -2.82 -0.56
CA ALA A 120 7.06 -2.22 -0.92
C ALA A 120 6.55 -1.21 0.13
N GLY A 121 5.71 -0.33 -0.33
CA GLY A 121 5.11 0.74 0.46
C GLY A 121 4.53 1.73 -0.51
N THR A 122 4.75 3.01 -0.30
CA THR A 122 4.35 4.04 -1.26
C THR A 122 5.28 3.96 -2.47
N MET A 123 4.81 3.36 -3.55
CA MET A 123 5.64 2.99 -4.70
C MET A 123 5.37 3.87 -5.91
N GLY A 124 5.52 5.18 -5.75
CA GLY A 124 5.51 6.11 -6.88
C GLY A 124 6.75 5.89 -7.75
N HIS A 125 6.65 6.20 -9.03
CA HIS A 125 7.74 5.98 -9.99
C HIS A 125 9.04 6.68 -9.59
N VAL A 126 8.95 7.81 -8.91
CA VAL A 126 10.14 8.55 -8.47
C VAL A 126 10.79 7.88 -7.24
N GLN A 127 9.97 7.45 -6.28
CA GLN A 127 10.48 6.88 -5.03
C GLN A 127 10.95 5.45 -5.18
N ARG A 128 10.27 4.65 -5.98
CA ARG A 128 10.43 3.20 -6.03
C ARG A 128 11.87 2.76 -6.24
N ASP A 129 12.53 3.32 -7.25
CA ASP A 129 13.87 2.89 -7.64
C ASP A 129 14.92 3.98 -7.39
N GLY A 130 14.56 4.99 -6.59
CA GLY A 130 15.45 6.13 -6.32
C GLY A 130 16.77 5.75 -5.68
N ILE A 131 16.75 4.72 -4.82
CA ILE A 131 17.96 4.25 -4.14
C ILE A 131 18.96 3.58 -5.10
N ASP A 132 18.50 3.10 -6.26
CA ASP A 132 19.37 2.39 -7.21
C ASP A 132 20.46 3.28 -7.79
N ARG A 133 20.23 4.59 -7.91
CA ARG A 133 21.26 5.52 -8.39
C ARG A 133 22.46 5.50 -7.44
N LEU A 134 22.20 5.62 -6.14
CA LEU A 134 23.25 5.57 -5.11
C LEU A 134 23.93 4.19 -5.12
N ARG A 135 23.15 3.13 -5.17
CA ARG A 135 23.65 1.75 -5.14
C ARG A 135 24.61 1.48 -6.30
N HIS A 136 24.24 1.89 -7.52
CA HIS A 136 25.08 1.68 -8.70
C HIS A 136 26.34 2.54 -8.66
N GLU A 137 26.21 3.81 -8.30
CA GLU A 137 27.37 4.72 -8.25
C GLU A 137 28.40 4.26 -7.22
N MET A 138 27.93 3.84 -6.05
CA MET A 138 28.81 3.45 -4.95
C MET A 138 29.17 1.96 -4.96
N ARG A 139 28.61 1.18 -5.88
CA ARG A 139 28.82 -0.29 -6.01
C ARG A 139 28.36 -1.03 -4.75
N TYR A 140 27.29 -0.55 -4.13
CA TYR A 140 26.68 -1.19 -2.96
C TYR A 140 25.90 -2.44 -3.37
N SER A 141 25.70 -3.35 -2.42
CA SER A 141 24.98 -4.61 -2.67
C SER A 141 23.56 -4.39 -3.16
N GLY A 142 23.14 -5.24 -4.09
CA GLY A 142 21.77 -5.34 -4.53
C GLY A 142 21.02 -6.39 -3.75
N GLN A 143 19.78 -6.62 -4.12
CA GLN A 143 18.92 -7.59 -3.44
C GLN A 143 18.27 -8.53 -4.46
N HIS A 144 18.28 -9.81 -4.17
CA HIS A 144 17.49 -10.79 -4.91
C HIS A 144 16.10 -10.87 -4.28
N SER A 145 15.09 -10.45 -5.02
CA SER A 145 13.70 -10.49 -4.56
C SER A 145 13.12 -11.87 -4.88
N THR A 146 13.33 -12.83 -4.00
CA THR A 146 12.97 -14.24 -4.25
C THR A 146 11.80 -14.77 -3.42
N PHE A 147 11.26 -13.96 -2.51
CA PHE A 147 10.11 -14.37 -1.71
C PHE A 147 9.07 -13.27 -1.70
N CYS A 148 7.93 -13.40 -1.82
CA CYS A 148 6.82 -12.47 -1.96
C CYS A 148 6.40 -12.43 -3.44
N ILE A 149 6.35 -11.24 -4.05
CA ILE A 149 5.75 -11.08 -5.36
C ILE A 149 6.51 -11.82 -6.47
N THR A 150 7.84 -11.89 -6.38
CA THR A 150 8.64 -12.55 -7.41
C THR A 150 8.32 -14.05 -7.50
N LEU A 151 8.10 -14.68 -6.36
CA LEU A 151 7.71 -16.09 -6.31
C LEU A 151 6.33 -16.30 -6.95
N ALA A 152 5.37 -15.47 -6.59
CA ALA A 152 4.02 -15.51 -7.16
C ALA A 152 4.06 -15.27 -8.67
N ASP A 153 4.85 -14.27 -9.11
CA ASP A 153 5.01 -13.95 -10.53
C ASP A 153 5.62 -15.12 -11.30
N SER A 154 6.58 -15.83 -10.73
CA SER A 154 7.22 -16.98 -11.37
C SER A 154 6.21 -18.09 -11.61
N GLY A 155 5.40 -18.40 -10.60
CA GLY A 155 4.34 -19.39 -10.73
C GLY A 155 3.28 -18.99 -11.76
N TRP A 156 2.85 -17.72 -11.72
CA TRP A 156 1.88 -17.21 -12.67
C TRP A 156 2.40 -17.31 -14.11
N ASN A 157 3.63 -16.85 -14.34
CA ASN A 157 4.23 -16.88 -15.67
C ASN A 157 4.45 -18.30 -16.18
N ALA A 158 4.77 -19.24 -15.31
CA ALA A 158 4.93 -20.65 -15.69
C ALA A 158 3.63 -21.21 -16.26
N GLY A 159 2.48 -20.82 -15.69
CA GLY A 159 1.18 -21.31 -16.15
C GLY A 159 0.57 -20.52 -17.32
N THR A 160 0.83 -19.23 -17.40
CA THR A 160 0.13 -18.34 -18.36
C THR A 160 1.04 -17.68 -19.41
N GLY A 161 2.34 -17.81 -19.27
CA GLY A 161 3.34 -17.21 -20.16
C GLY A 161 3.64 -15.74 -19.91
N LYS A 162 2.71 -14.99 -19.32
CA LYS A 162 2.87 -13.55 -19.05
C LYS A 162 2.08 -13.13 -17.82
N LYS A 163 2.58 -12.11 -17.14
CA LYS A 163 1.86 -11.49 -16.04
C LYS A 163 0.78 -10.56 -16.60
N ARG A 164 -0.43 -11.05 -16.68
CA ARG A 164 -1.61 -10.28 -17.12
C ARG A 164 -2.79 -10.60 -16.22
N GLY A 165 -3.68 -9.63 -16.07
CA GLY A 165 -4.96 -9.78 -15.38
C GLY A 165 -6.06 -9.11 -16.19
N THR A 166 -7.29 -9.39 -15.83
CA THR A 166 -8.47 -8.74 -16.43
C THR A 166 -8.65 -7.35 -15.83
N ASP A 167 -9.44 -6.53 -16.49
CA ASP A 167 -9.87 -5.25 -15.94
C ASP A 167 -10.75 -5.52 -14.71
N GLY A 168 -10.41 -4.89 -13.59
CA GLY A 168 -11.17 -5.07 -12.34
C GLY A 168 -12.66 -4.71 -12.46
N ARG A 169 -13.02 -3.90 -13.46
CA ARG A 169 -14.44 -3.57 -13.71
C ARG A 169 -15.24 -4.77 -14.20
N GLU A 170 -14.58 -5.72 -14.85
CA GLU A 170 -15.24 -6.93 -15.36
C GLU A 170 -15.81 -7.82 -14.25
N ILE A 171 -15.31 -7.64 -13.01
CA ILE A 171 -15.88 -8.34 -11.85
C ILE A 171 -17.38 -8.06 -11.72
N SER A 172 -17.83 -6.87 -12.15
CA SER A 172 -19.25 -6.52 -12.10
C SER A 172 -20.12 -7.38 -13.04
N GLU A 173 -19.50 -8.10 -13.98
CA GLU A 173 -20.21 -8.93 -14.95
C GLU A 173 -20.18 -10.43 -14.62
N CYS A 174 -19.49 -10.83 -13.55
CA CYS A 174 -19.34 -12.24 -13.20
C CYS A 174 -20.63 -12.84 -12.59
N GLU A 175 -20.77 -14.14 -12.68
CA GLU A 175 -21.78 -14.93 -11.97
C GLU A 175 -21.18 -15.64 -10.76
N LEU A 176 -19.85 -15.80 -10.76
CA LEU A 176 -19.10 -16.40 -9.67
C LEU A 176 -17.78 -15.66 -9.50
N LEU A 177 -17.47 -15.24 -8.27
CA LEU A 177 -16.17 -14.72 -7.90
C LEU A 177 -15.51 -15.71 -6.95
N VAL A 178 -14.31 -16.18 -7.31
CA VAL A 178 -13.49 -17.01 -6.43
C VAL A 178 -12.34 -16.15 -5.90
N VAL A 179 -12.27 -15.96 -4.58
CA VAL A 179 -11.18 -15.25 -3.92
C VAL A 179 -10.29 -16.29 -3.24
N TRP A 180 -9.04 -16.40 -3.68
CA TRP A 180 -8.12 -17.42 -3.20
C TRP A 180 -6.94 -16.76 -2.50
N GLY A 181 -6.81 -16.95 -1.21
CA GLY A 181 -5.71 -16.39 -0.41
C GLY A 181 -5.71 -14.88 -0.31
N GLY A 182 -6.88 -14.24 -0.47
CA GLY A 182 -7.00 -12.80 -0.44
C GLY A 182 -8.09 -12.32 0.50
N ASN A 183 -7.97 -11.09 0.98
CA ASN A 183 -8.98 -10.49 1.85
C ASN A 183 -9.40 -9.10 1.33
N PRO A 184 -10.04 -9.05 0.14
CA PRO A 184 -10.38 -7.76 -0.48
C PRO A 184 -11.26 -6.86 0.37
N VAL A 185 -12.05 -7.36 1.30
CA VAL A 185 -12.81 -6.52 2.24
C VAL A 185 -11.84 -5.54 2.96
N ASN A 186 -10.65 -6.00 3.32
CA ASN A 186 -9.69 -5.18 4.07
C ASN A 186 -8.54 -4.62 3.21
N THR A 187 -8.26 -5.22 2.05
CA THR A 187 -7.06 -4.88 1.28
C THR A 187 -7.32 -4.36 -0.13
N GLN A 188 -8.49 -4.64 -0.71
CA GLN A 188 -8.83 -4.22 -2.08
C GLN A 188 -10.34 -3.98 -2.18
N ILE A 189 -10.83 -3.00 -1.43
CA ILE A 189 -12.27 -2.79 -1.25
C ILE A 189 -13.03 -2.66 -2.58
N ASN A 190 -12.37 -2.19 -3.65
CA ASN A 190 -13.03 -2.01 -4.95
C ASN A 190 -13.34 -3.34 -5.63
N VAL A 191 -12.62 -4.42 -5.34
CA VAL A 191 -13.02 -5.77 -5.78
C VAL A 191 -14.40 -6.09 -5.23
N MET A 192 -14.60 -5.83 -3.93
CA MET A 192 -15.90 -6.09 -3.30
C MET A 192 -16.99 -5.14 -3.82
N HIS A 193 -16.62 -3.89 -4.12
CA HIS A 193 -17.56 -2.93 -4.71
C HIS A 193 -18.08 -3.44 -6.06
N GLN A 194 -17.18 -3.86 -6.94
CA GLN A 194 -17.58 -4.39 -8.24
C GLN A 194 -18.37 -5.71 -8.09
N PHE A 195 -17.93 -6.58 -7.19
CA PHE A 195 -18.68 -7.82 -6.92
C PHE A 195 -20.10 -7.55 -6.42
N GLN A 196 -20.29 -6.52 -5.59
CA GLN A 196 -21.65 -6.18 -5.14
C GLN A 196 -22.57 -5.76 -6.29
N LYS A 197 -22.02 -5.16 -7.35
CA LYS A 197 -22.79 -4.86 -8.57
C LYS A 197 -23.23 -6.16 -9.24
N ALA A 198 -22.32 -7.12 -9.40
CA ALA A 198 -22.64 -8.46 -9.96
C ALA A 198 -23.70 -9.16 -9.11
N ARG A 199 -23.52 -9.13 -7.78
CA ARG A 199 -24.47 -9.79 -6.87
C ARG A 199 -25.88 -9.22 -7.01
N ARG A 200 -26.02 -7.89 -7.09
CA ARG A 200 -27.32 -7.23 -7.26
C ARG A 200 -27.96 -7.52 -8.62
N ALA A 201 -27.14 -7.54 -9.67
CA ALA A 201 -27.63 -7.70 -11.05
C ALA A 201 -27.91 -9.15 -11.43
N ARG A 202 -27.13 -10.11 -10.93
CA ARG A 202 -27.12 -11.52 -11.40
C ARG A 202 -27.16 -12.54 -10.31
N ASN A 203 -27.31 -12.11 -9.02
CA ASN A 203 -27.24 -13.02 -7.87
C ASN A 203 -25.90 -13.78 -7.83
N ALA A 204 -24.81 -13.11 -8.23
CA ALA A 204 -23.48 -13.70 -8.30
C ALA A 204 -23.04 -14.29 -6.95
N LYS A 205 -22.35 -15.42 -7.00
CA LYS A 205 -21.89 -16.15 -5.82
C LYS A 205 -20.43 -15.83 -5.51
N LEU A 206 -20.08 -15.91 -4.23
CA LEU A 206 -18.72 -15.70 -3.74
C LEU A 206 -18.19 -16.97 -3.08
N VAL A 207 -17.10 -17.50 -3.62
CA VAL A 207 -16.38 -18.60 -2.99
C VAL A 207 -15.06 -18.03 -2.48
N VAL A 208 -14.71 -18.35 -1.25
CA VAL A 208 -13.42 -17.94 -0.66
C VAL A 208 -12.63 -19.17 -0.28
N VAL A 209 -11.38 -19.23 -0.74
CA VAL A 209 -10.42 -20.28 -0.38
C VAL A 209 -9.36 -19.63 0.51
N ASP A 210 -9.36 -19.97 1.80
CA ASP A 210 -8.44 -19.36 2.75
C ASP A 210 -8.33 -20.25 3.99
N PRO A 211 -7.12 -20.48 4.54
CA PRO A 211 -6.98 -21.31 5.74
C PRO A 211 -7.67 -20.75 6.98
N TYR A 212 -7.94 -19.44 7.03
CA TYR A 212 -8.72 -18.92 8.16
C TYR A 212 -9.90 -18.07 7.67
N ARG A 213 -10.84 -17.82 8.57
CA ARG A 213 -12.07 -17.13 8.24
C ARG A 213 -11.86 -15.61 8.27
N THR A 214 -11.47 -15.05 7.12
CA THR A 214 -11.25 -13.61 6.92
C THR A 214 -12.59 -12.87 6.85
N ASP A 215 -12.54 -11.52 6.92
CA ASP A 215 -13.75 -10.70 6.74
C ASP A 215 -14.39 -10.92 5.35
N THR A 216 -13.57 -11.31 4.36
CA THR A 216 -14.09 -11.67 3.04
C THR A 216 -14.79 -13.03 3.10
N ALA A 217 -14.19 -13.99 3.80
CA ALA A 217 -14.80 -15.33 3.98
C ALA A 217 -16.12 -15.24 4.75
N GLU A 218 -16.26 -14.26 5.66
CA GLU A 218 -17.53 -14.02 6.37
C GLU A 218 -18.68 -13.65 5.41
N LYS A 219 -18.35 -13.11 4.24
CA LYS A 219 -19.35 -12.68 3.26
C LYS A 219 -19.55 -13.69 2.13
N ALA A 220 -18.83 -14.83 2.20
CA ALA A 220 -18.86 -15.86 1.16
C ALA A 220 -20.11 -16.70 1.23
N ASP A 221 -20.59 -17.15 0.07
CA ASP A 221 -21.60 -18.19 -0.04
C ASP A 221 -20.99 -19.56 0.29
N LEU A 222 -19.69 -19.73 0.03
CA LEU A 222 -18.95 -20.94 0.37
C LEU A 222 -17.52 -20.57 0.78
N HIS A 223 -17.08 -21.05 1.94
CA HIS A 223 -15.70 -20.90 2.40
C HIS A 223 -15.02 -22.27 2.41
N LEU A 224 -14.01 -22.43 1.59
CA LEU A 224 -13.19 -23.65 1.53
C LEU A 224 -11.95 -23.42 2.41
N LYS A 225 -12.00 -23.98 3.62
CA LYS A 225 -10.96 -23.82 4.62
C LYS A 225 -9.93 -24.93 4.47
N LEU A 226 -8.90 -24.67 3.67
CA LEU A 226 -7.86 -25.66 3.40
C LEU A 226 -6.75 -25.61 4.47
N ARG A 227 -5.95 -26.66 4.55
CA ARG A 227 -4.75 -26.66 5.39
C ARG A 227 -3.65 -25.82 4.69
N PRO A 228 -2.90 -24.99 5.44
CA PRO A 228 -1.80 -24.25 4.81
C PRO A 228 -0.86 -25.19 4.04
N GLY A 229 -0.47 -24.76 2.85
CA GLY A 229 0.42 -25.53 1.99
C GLY A 229 -0.24 -26.59 1.13
N THR A 230 -1.59 -26.66 1.11
CA THR A 230 -2.29 -27.66 0.30
C THR A 230 -3.07 -27.05 -0.88
N ASP A 231 -2.75 -25.83 -1.25
CA ASP A 231 -3.42 -25.13 -2.35
C ASP A 231 -3.30 -25.92 -3.67
N GLY A 232 -2.12 -26.48 -3.95
CA GLY A 232 -1.89 -27.29 -5.15
C GLY A 232 -2.78 -28.52 -5.22
N ALA A 233 -3.05 -29.16 -4.10
CA ALA A 233 -3.94 -30.31 -4.03
C ALA A 233 -5.41 -29.92 -4.21
N LEU A 234 -5.77 -28.75 -3.85
CA LEU A 234 -7.12 -28.25 -4.08
C LEU A 234 -7.35 -27.83 -5.54
N UNK A 235 -6.33 -27.37 -6.12
CA UNK A 235 -6.38 -26.91 -7.41
C UNK A 235 -6.44 -27.98 -8.42
N UNK A 236 -6.05 -28.98 -8.00
CA UNK A 236 -5.97 -30.13 -8.81
C UNK A 236 -7.20 -30.78 -9.07
#